data_7e699b216b99b96fcb309064459b81d5
#
_entry.id   7e699b216b99b96fcb309064459b81d5
#
_cell.length_a   1.000
_cell.length_b   1.000
_cell.length_c   1.000
_cell.angle_alpha   90.00
_cell.angle_beta   90.00
_cell.angle_gamma   90.00
#
_symmetry.space_group_name_H-M   'P 1'
#
loop_
_entity.id
_entity.type
_entity.pdbx_description
1 polymer ?
#
loop_
_entity_poly.entity_id
_entity_poly.type
_entity_poly.pdbx_seq_one_letter_code
_entity_poly.pdbx_strand_id
1 'polypeptide(L)'
;MRILILNQILYTADNNTIPVVSSIKDTMIYNMCLGFVDAGHTVTLAAAEDYKPKAIEAYDFEVRFFATYLPRLLAPSIIPFSPALYRFIKKERDRFDLVISSEVFSFQSLFASILCPRKTLIWQEQTAHQKKFRELPSKIW
;
A
#
# COMPACT_ATOMS: atom_id res chain seq x y z
N MET A 1 13.07 -15.29 -1.61
CA MET A 1 11.59 -15.21 -1.66
C MET A 1 11.16 -14.11 -2.61
N ARG A 2 9.98 -14.22 -3.20
CA ARG A 2 9.33 -13.15 -3.98
C ARG A 2 8.28 -12.51 -3.10
N ILE A 3 8.45 -11.23 -2.78
CA ILE A 3 7.63 -10.50 -1.82
C ILE A 3 6.81 -9.44 -2.56
N LEU A 4 5.50 -9.44 -2.34
CA LEU A 4 4.62 -8.37 -2.77
C LEU A 4 4.33 -7.45 -1.58
N ILE A 5 4.65 -6.18 -1.72
CA ILE A 5 4.35 -5.16 -0.72
C ILE A 5 3.23 -4.29 -1.24
N LEU A 6 2.13 -4.26 -0.51
CA LEU A 6 0.95 -3.45 -0.80
C LEU A 6 0.97 -2.22 0.09
N ASN A 7 1.35 -1.09 -0.46
CA ASN A 7 1.29 0.20 0.21
C ASN A 7 0.77 1.23 -0.78
N GLN A 8 -0.54 1.43 -0.81
CA GLN A 8 -1.16 2.34 -1.77
C GLN A 8 -0.85 3.80 -1.45
N ILE A 9 -0.69 4.14 -0.18
CA ILE A 9 -0.37 5.49 0.28
C ILE A 9 1.12 5.52 0.63
N LEU A 10 1.91 6.17 -0.21
CA LEU A 10 3.37 6.17 -0.08
C LEU A 10 3.88 7.06 1.07
N TYR A 11 3.05 7.95 1.57
CA TYR A 11 3.42 8.88 2.63
C TYR A 11 2.25 9.16 3.56
N THR A 12 2.49 9.17 4.85
CA THR A 12 1.51 9.52 5.88
C THR A 12 1.86 10.88 6.46
N ALA A 13 0.98 11.85 6.33
CA ALA A 13 1.19 13.19 6.85
C ALA A 13 0.48 13.42 8.19
N ASP A 14 1.06 14.25 9.04
CA ASP A 14 0.54 14.52 10.38
C ASP A 14 -0.78 15.30 10.40
N ASN A 15 -1.10 16.08 9.41
CA ASN A 15 -2.21 17.07 9.44
C ASN A 15 -3.35 16.76 8.48
N ASN A 16 -3.83 15.53 8.40
CA ASN A 16 -4.96 15.13 7.53
C ASN A 16 -4.78 15.45 6.02
N THR A 17 -3.61 15.87 5.60
CA THR A 17 -3.24 16.06 4.21
C THR A 17 -2.13 15.07 3.89
N ILE A 18 -2.34 14.25 2.87
CA ILE A 18 -1.34 13.31 2.39
C ILE A 18 -0.74 13.93 1.11
N PRO A 19 0.44 14.55 1.18
CA PRO A 19 1.06 15.13 0.01
C PRO A 19 1.57 14.02 -0.92
N VAL A 20 1.58 14.31 -2.22
CA VAL A 20 2.34 13.48 -3.17
C VAL A 20 3.83 13.68 -2.89
N VAL A 21 4.55 12.60 -2.65
CA VAL A 21 5.99 12.66 -2.40
C VAL A 21 6.76 13.12 -3.64
N SER A 22 7.86 13.83 -3.45
CA SER A 22 8.73 14.25 -4.54
C SER A 22 9.47 13.05 -5.14
N SER A 23 9.88 12.12 -4.29
CA SER A 23 10.53 10.87 -4.63
C SER A 23 10.03 9.74 -3.74
N ILE A 24 9.81 8.54 -4.29
CA ILE A 24 9.51 7.36 -3.47
C ILE A 24 10.72 7.00 -2.59
N LYS A 25 11.93 7.31 -3.04
CA LYS A 25 13.19 7.00 -2.34
C LYS A 25 13.29 7.66 -0.97
N ASP A 26 12.53 8.75 -0.76
CA ASP A 26 12.48 9.45 0.53
C ASP A 26 11.47 8.82 1.51
N THR A 27 10.78 7.75 1.11
CA THR A 27 9.76 7.11 1.93
C THR A 27 10.31 5.94 2.74
N MET A 28 9.70 5.71 3.91
CA MET A 28 10.04 4.56 4.75
C MET A 28 9.77 3.24 4.01
N ILE A 29 8.70 3.17 3.23
CA ILE A 29 8.35 1.96 2.49
C ILE A 29 9.41 1.58 1.44
N TYR A 30 10.05 2.58 0.80
CA TYR A 30 11.14 2.32 -0.13
C TYR A 30 12.35 1.72 0.58
N ASN A 31 12.74 2.29 1.72
CA ASN A 31 13.85 1.77 2.53
C ASN A 31 13.56 0.36 3.06
N MET A 32 12.31 0.07 3.42
CA MET A 32 11.91 -1.30 3.79
C MET A 32 12.05 -2.27 2.60
N CYS A 33 11.64 -1.86 1.40
CA CYS A 33 11.81 -2.65 0.19
C CYS A 33 13.29 -2.93 -0.10
N LEU A 34 14.16 -1.91 0.04
CA LEU A 34 15.62 -2.07 -0.12
C LEU A 34 16.17 -3.08 0.89
N GLY A 35 15.76 -3.02 2.15
CA GLY A 35 16.19 -3.99 3.16
C GLY A 35 15.86 -5.44 2.77
N PHE A 36 14.72 -5.69 2.13
CA PHE A 36 14.41 -7.02 1.60
C PHE A 36 15.25 -7.38 0.38
N VAL A 37 15.54 -6.42 -0.50
CA VAL A 37 16.44 -6.65 -1.65
C VAL A 37 17.84 -6.99 -1.17
N ASP A 38 18.37 -6.24 -0.22
CA ASP A 38 19.68 -6.48 0.39
C ASP A 38 19.77 -7.86 1.09
N ALA A 39 18.65 -8.33 1.63
CA ALA A 39 18.52 -9.67 2.18
C ALA A 39 18.37 -10.78 1.09
N GLY A 40 18.49 -10.43 -0.18
CA GLY A 40 18.46 -11.39 -1.30
C GLY A 40 17.05 -11.79 -1.74
N HIS A 41 16.04 -10.97 -1.46
CA HIS A 41 14.66 -11.20 -1.89
C HIS A 41 14.32 -10.38 -3.14
N THR A 42 13.38 -10.88 -3.94
CA THR A 42 12.80 -10.11 -5.05
C THR A 42 11.55 -9.39 -4.55
N VAL A 43 11.49 -8.09 -4.74
CA VAL A 43 10.42 -7.25 -4.22
C VAL A 43 9.61 -6.62 -5.35
N THR A 44 8.29 -6.61 -5.19
CA THR A 44 7.37 -5.80 -5.99
C THR A 44 6.57 -4.91 -5.05
N LEU A 45 6.67 -3.59 -5.21
CA LEU A 45 5.87 -2.60 -4.49
C LEU A 45 4.66 -2.22 -5.33
N ALA A 46 3.46 -2.33 -4.76
CA ALA A 46 2.22 -1.90 -5.36
C ALA A 46 1.68 -0.65 -4.65
N ALA A 47 1.58 0.45 -5.37
CA ALA A 47 1.11 1.74 -4.88
C ALA A 47 -0.06 2.28 -5.70
N ALA A 48 -0.79 3.27 -5.18
CA ALA A 48 -1.84 3.95 -5.92
C ALA A 48 -1.25 5.03 -6.86
N GLU A 49 -1.81 5.15 -8.04
CA GLU A 49 -1.36 6.11 -9.05
C GLU A 49 -1.51 7.56 -8.58
N ASP A 50 -2.47 7.83 -7.70
CA ASP A 50 -2.68 9.16 -7.09
C ASP A 50 -1.47 9.65 -6.29
N TYR A 51 -0.61 8.75 -5.84
CA TYR A 51 0.60 9.07 -5.06
C TYR A 51 1.89 8.91 -5.85
N LYS A 52 1.77 8.66 -7.17
CA LYS A 52 2.93 8.53 -8.04
C LYS A 52 3.69 9.86 -8.13
N PRO A 53 5.00 9.88 -7.86
CA PRO A 53 5.83 11.05 -8.05
C PRO A 53 5.76 11.56 -9.50
N LYS A 54 5.87 12.88 -9.67
CA LYS A 54 5.90 13.48 -11.00
C LYS A 54 7.19 13.21 -11.74
N ALA A 55 8.28 13.04 -10.99
CA ALA A 55 9.58 12.72 -11.55
C ALA A 55 9.62 11.26 -12.03
N ILE A 56 10.29 11.04 -13.16
CA ILE A 56 10.60 9.68 -13.62
C ILE A 56 11.79 9.20 -12.82
N GLU A 57 11.62 8.11 -12.08
CA GLU A 57 12.65 7.53 -11.22
C GLU A 57 12.96 6.10 -11.63
N ALA A 58 14.23 5.72 -11.54
CA ALA A 58 14.65 4.34 -11.59
C ALA A 58 14.66 3.75 -10.17
N TYR A 59 14.15 2.54 -10.03
CA TYR A 59 14.06 1.84 -8.75
C TYR A 59 14.89 0.56 -8.78
N ASP A 60 15.41 0.16 -7.63
CA ASP A 60 16.21 -1.06 -7.47
C ASP A 60 15.36 -2.35 -7.42
N PHE A 61 14.05 -2.19 -7.41
CA PHE A 61 13.03 -3.25 -7.42
C PHE A 61 11.81 -2.82 -8.25
N GLU A 62 10.93 -3.76 -8.51
CA GLU A 62 9.72 -3.48 -9.29
C GLU A 62 8.73 -2.61 -8.50
N VAL A 63 8.35 -1.46 -9.08
CA VAL A 63 7.29 -0.58 -8.55
C VAL A 63 6.15 -0.52 -9.54
N ARG A 64 4.93 -0.81 -9.09
CA ARG A 64 3.71 -0.77 -9.89
C ARG A 64 2.71 0.20 -9.30
N PHE A 65 2.20 1.08 -10.13
CA PHE A 65 1.12 2.00 -9.78
C PHE A 65 -0.19 1.50 -10.34
N PHE A 66 -1.24 1.58 -9.53
CA PHE A 66 -2.57 1.13 -9.88
C PHE A 66 -3.57 2.28 -9.78
N ALA A 67 -4.33 2.48 -10.86
CA ALA A 67 -5.38 3.49 -10.89
C ALA A 67 -6.43 3.20 -9.82
N THR A 68 -6.84 4.24 -9.10
CA THR A 68 -7.90 4.18 -8.10
C THR A 68 -9.26 4.51 -8.70
N TYR A 69 -10.33 4.06 -8.05
CA TYR A 69 -11.69 4.28 -8.49
C TYR A 69 -12.46 5.07 -7.42
N LEU A 70 -13.28 6.02 -7.84
CA LEU A 70 -14.07 6.89 -6.96
C LEU A 70 -13.23 7.68 -5.92
N PRO A 71 -12.11 8.30 -6.29
CA PRO A 71 -11.24 8.99 -5.32
C PRO A 71 -11.95 10.14 -4.59
N ARG A 72 -12.99 10.74 -5.21
CA ARG A 72 -13.78 11.82 -4.60
C ARG A 72 -14.81 11.33 -3.58
N LEU A 73 -15.32 10.11 -3.75
CA LEU A 73 -16.33 9.55 -2.86
C LEU A 73 -15.69 8.90 -1.63
N LEU A 74 -14.52 8.32 -1.81
CA LEU A 74 -13.70 7.71 -0.76
C LEU A 74 -12.63 8.71 -0.26
N ALA A 75 -12.98 9.99 -0.32
CA ALA A 75 -12.10 11.10 0.01
C ALA A 75 -11.68 11.10 1.49
N PRO A 76 -10.48 11.61 1.72
CA PRO A 76 -9.51 12.16 0.80
C PRO A 76 -8.41 11.16 0.42
N SER A 77 -8.72 10.09 -0.26
CA SER A 77 -7.78 9.06 -0.74
C SER A 77 -7.11 8.21 0.36
N ILE A 78 -7.62 8.30 1.59
CA ILE A 78 -7.07 7.55 2.74
C ILE A 78 -7.32 6.04 2.58
N ILE A 79 -8.34 5.67 1.80
CA ILE A 79 -8.70 4.27 1.56
C ILE A 79 -8.82 4.06 0.03
N PRO A 80 -7.71 4.05 -0.71
CA PRO A 80 -7.75 3.89 -2.14
C PRO A 80 -8.43 2.57 -2.55
N PHE A 81 -9.43 2.65 -3.40
CA PHE A 81 -10.08 1.47 -3.98
C PHE A 81 -9.59 1.27 -5.41
N SER A 82 -8.90 0.16 -5.67
CA SER A 82 -8.34 -0.16 -6.98
C SER A 82 -8.77 -1.54 -7.47
N PRO A 83 -9.76 -1.60 -8.39
CA PRO A 83 -10.11 -2.86 -9.06
C PRO A 83 -8.96 -3.44 -9.89
N ALA A 84 -8.05 -2.57 -10.36
CA ALA A 84 -6.86 -2.99 -11.09
C ALA A 84 -5.89 -3.75 -10.18
N LEU A 85 -5.69 -3.27 -8.95
CA LEU A 85 -4.89 -3.95 -7.94
C LEU A 85 -5.50 -5.32 -7.57
N TYR A 86 -6.82 -5.38 -7.36
CA TYR A 86 -7.50 -6.66 -7.10
C TYR A 86 -7.24 -7.68 -8.21
N ARG A 87 -7.41 -7.27 -9.48
CA ARG A 87 -7.15 -8.14 -10.64
C ARG A 87 -5.70 -8.58 -10.72
N PHE A 88 -4.78 -7.68 -10.43
CA PHE A 88 -3.35 -7.99 -10.38
C PHE A 88 -3.04 -9.06 -9.32
N ILE A 89 -3.48 -8.84 -8.08
CA ILE A 89 -3.26 -9.82 -6.99
C ILE A 89 -3.87 -11.17 -7.38
N LYS A 90 -5.12 -11.20 -7.87
CA LYS A 90 -5.80 -12.43 -8.28
C LYS A 90 -5.03 -13.20 -9.34
N LYS A 91 -4.46 -12.50 -10.34
CA LYS A 91 -3.70 -13.09 -11.45
C LYS A 91 -2.32 -13.58 -11.02
N GLU A 92 -1.64 -12.80 -10.20
CA GLU A 92 -0.21 -12.98 -9.92
C GLU A 92 0.08 -13.62 -8.55
N ARG A 93 -0.96 -13.92 -7.76
CA ARG A 93 -0.83 -14.39 -6.37
C ARG A 93 0.12 -15.59 -6.20
N ASP A 94 0.15 -16.50 -7.19
CA ASP A 94 0.96 -17.70 -7.12
C ASP A 94 2.46 -17.42 -7.40
N ARG A 95 2.78 -16.22 -7.91
CA ARG A 95 4.16 -15.77 -8.10
C ARG A 95 4.83 -15.30 -6.82
N PHE A 96 4.05 -14.95 -5.79
CA PHE A 96 4.57 -14.39 -4.55
C PHE A 96 4.57 -15.42 -3.44
N ASP A 97 5.64 -15.44 -2.68
CA ASP A 97 5.81 -16.31 -1.51
C ASP A 97 5.24 -15.63 -0.25
N LEU A 98 5.29 -14.29 -0.20
CA LEU A 98 4.80 -13.46 0.90
C LEU A 98 4.12 -12.22 0.34
N VAL A 99 3.00 -11.83 0.95
CA VAL A 99 2.31 -10.56 0.71
C VAL A 99 2.30 -9.77 2.00
N ILE A 100 2.88 -8.57 1.98
CA ILE A 100 2.88 -7.65 3.11
C ILE A 100 1.96 -6.49 2.74
N SER A 101 0.94 -6.25 3.54
CA SER A 101 0.01 -5.15 3.32
C SER A 101 0.05 -4.17 4.48
N SER A 102 0.18 -2.89 4.18
CA SER A 102 0.07 -1.83 5.17
C SER A 102 -1.39 -1.50 5.45
N GLU A 103 -1.68 -1.12 6.69
CA GLU A 103 -2.98 -0.64 7.17
C GLU A 103 -4.11 -1.69 7.16
N VAL A 104 -4.57 -2.04 8.35
CA VAL A 104 -5.64 -3.04 8.57
C VAL A 104 -6.93 -2.65 7.86
N PHE A 105 -7.34 -1.38 7.97
CA PHE A 105 -8.58 -0.87 7.40
C PHE A 105 -8.42 -0.34 5.97
N SER A 106 -7.83 -1.14 5.09
CA SER A 106 -7.63 -0.77 3.70
C SER A 106 -8.18 -1.83 2.75
N PHE A 107 -8.64 -1.41 1.56
CA PHE A 107 -9.07 -2.36 0.53
C PHE A 107 -7.95 -3.29 0.08
N GLN A 108 -6.71 -2.81 0.07
CA GLN A 108 -5.56 -3.65 -0.28
C GLN A 108 -5.38 -4.81 0.71
N SER A 109 -5.54 -4.56 2.01
CA SER A 109 -5.45 -5.59 3.03
C SER A 109 -6.61 -6.58 2.94
N LEU A 110 -7.81 -6.10 2.67
CA LEU A 110 -8.97 -6.95 2.40
C LEU A 110 -8.72 -7.85 1.18
N PHE A 111 -8.24 -7.29 0.07
CA PHE A 111 -7.92 -8.06 -1.14
C PHE A 111 -6.85 -9.12 -0.88
N ALA A 112 -5.76 -8.74 -0.19
CA ALA A 112 -4.70 -9.67 0.17
C ALA A 112 -5.20 -10.80 1.06
N SER A 113 -5.99 -10.49 2.08
CA SER A 113 -6.54 -11.47 3.02
C SER A 113 -7.48 -12.47 2.34
N ILE A 114 -8.29 -12.02 1.39
CA ILE A 114 -9.20 -12.91 0.64
C ILE A 114 -8.44 -13.75 -0.40
N LEU A 115 -7.52 -13.13 -1.15
CA LEU A 115 -6.88 -13.78 -2.29
C LEU A 115 -5.63 -14.58 -1.91
N CYS A 116 -4.97 -14.22 -0.81
CA CYS A 116 -3.70 -14.80 -0.36
C CYS A 116 -3.69 -15.10 1.16
N PRO A 117 -4.72 -15.74 1.75
CA PRO A 117 -4.91 -15.81 3.21
C PRO A 117 -3.75 -16.48 3.96
N ARG A 118 -3.05 -17.43 3.31
CA ARG A 118 -1.98 -18.20 3.96
C ARG A 118 -0.60 -17.55 3.89
N LYS A 119 -0.46 -16.43 3.17
CA LYS A 119 0.82 -15.75 2.94
C LYS A 119 0.72 -14.25 3.07
N THR A 120 -0.37 -13.74 3.65
CA THR A 120 -0.55 -12.32 3.90
C THR A 120 -0.19 -11.98 5.33
N LEU A 121 0.67 -10.98 5.47
CA LEU A 121 0.99 -10.30 6.71
C LEU A 121 0.47 -8.88 6.61
N ILE A 122 -0.29 -8.45 7.61
CA ILE A 122 -0.77 -7.07 7.69
C ILE A 122 0.08 -6.32 8.70
N TRP A 123 0.66 -5.22 8.25
CA TRP A 123 1.49 -4.34 9.06
C TRP A 123 0.73 -3.04 9.34
N GLN A 124 0.61 -2.68 10.61
CA GLN A 124 -0.03 -1.45 11.05
C GLN A 124 1.02 -0.47 11.55
N GLU A 125 1.20 0.64 10.85
CA GLU A 125 2.18 1.67 11.22
C GLU A 125 1.64 2.61 12.30
N GLN A 126 0.35 2.86 12.33
CA GLN A 126 -0.24 3.83 13.23
C GLN A 126 -0.79 3.18 14.48
N THR A 127 -0.27 3.58 15.62
CA THR A 127 -0.79 3.20 16.95
C THR A 127 -1.94 4.11 17.41
N ALA A 128 -2.05 5.31 16.84
CA ALA A 128 -3.13 6.26 17.12
C ALA A 128 -3.94 6.53 15.85
N HIS A 129 -5.22 6.20 15.90
CA HIS A 129 -6.13 6.56 14.82
C HIS A 129 -6.22 8.09 14.67
N GLN A 130 -6.18 8.57 13.44
CA GLN A 130 -6.49 9.97 13.16
C GLN A 130 -7.89 10.29 13.70
N LYS A 131 -8.06 11.49 14.25
CA LYS A 131 -9.29 11.94 14.93
C LYS A 131 -10.58 11.66 14.13
N LYS A 132 -10.52 11.72 12.80
CA LYS A 132 -11.65 11.42 11.89
C LYS A 132 -12.11 9.96 11.91
N PHE A 133 -11.25 9.02 12.23
CA PHE A 133 -11.61 7.60 12.35
C PHE A 133 -12.10 7.23 13.75
N ARG A 134 -11.86 8.09 14.76
CA ARG A 134 -12.35 7.86 16.13
C ARG A 134 -13.86 8.02 16.27
N GLU A 135 -14.50 8.81 15.43
CA GLU A 135 -15.89 9.22 15.69
C GLU A 135 -16.94 8.29 15.05
N LEU A 136 -16.64 7.58 13.98
CA LEU A 136 -17.59 6.68 13.33
C LEU A 136 -17.29 5.18 13.52
N PRO A 137 -16.10 4.68 13.19
CA PRO A 137 -15.84 3.23 13.29
C PRO A 137 -15.68 2.75 14.72
N SER A 138 -15.16 3.56 15.64
CA SER A 138 -14.99 3.15 17.05
C SER A 138 -16.30 3.10 17.85
N LYS A 139 -17.40 3.59 17.27
CA LYS A 139 -18.74 3.46 17.87
C LYS A 139 -19.53 2.27 17.31
N ILE A 140 -18.97 1.57 16.32
CA ILE A 140 -19.59 0.40 15.66
C ILE A 140 -18.91 -0.90 16.08
N TRP A 141 -17.76 -0.81 16.72
CA TRP A 141 -16.99 -1.90 17.35
C TRP A 141 -16.90 -1.63 18.85
#